data_380ed42f2c174e2c79217159c2cc040d
#
_entry.id   380ed42f2c174e2c79217159c2cc040d
#
_cell.length_a   1.000
_cell.length_b   1.000
_cell.length_c   1.000
_cell.angle_alpha   90.00
_cell.angle_beta   90.00
_cell.angle_gamma   90.00
#
_symmetry.space_group_name_H-M   'P 1'
#
loop_
_entity.id
_entity.type
_entity.pdbx_description
1 polymer ?
#
loop_
_entity_poly.entity_id
_entity_poly.type
_entity_poly.pdbx_seq_one_letter_code
_entity_poly.pdbx_strand_id
1 'polypeptide(L)'
;MSFGVGPLRGRLISFVVTCFVLLGGWNAADGNPPSKGRTQVARLGREFRLRARQQVTVKGESLRIKFVEVKEDSRCPADVKCVWAGNAAARLEVSIRGRGSKSLTLNTTGNSPPLDYRGYKIRLVELSPYPRSNRKIAAGDYIVTLLVNREQAPSKAATSVK
;
A
#
# COMPACT_ATOMS: atom_id res chain seq x y z
N MET A 1 52.92 -4.38 74.48
CA MET A 1 53.47 -3.13 73.98
C MET A 1 52.43 -2.64 72.94
N SER A 2 51.44 -1.94 73.37
CA SER A 2 51.17 -0.55 73.71
C SER A 2 51.37 0.37 72.52
N PHE A 3 50.38 1.20 72.34
CA PHE A 3 50.26 2.48 71.60
C PHE A 3 49.48 2.34 70.27
N GLY A 4 48.50 3.14 70.01
CA GLY A 4 47.94 4.31 70.62
C GLY A 4 46.83 4.86 69.74
N VAL A 5 45.81 5.26 70.42
CA VAL A 5 44.60 5.87 69.85
C VAL A 5 44.88 7.31 69.44
N GLY A 6 44.41 7.71 68.29
CA GLY A 6 44.35 9.13 67.94
C GLY A 6 43.08 9.42 67.11
N PRO A 7 42.19 10.29 67.62
CA PRO A 7 41.03 10.69 66.89
C PRO A 7 41.32 11.89 65.98
N LEU A 8 41.03 11.82 64.71
CA LEU A 8 40.99 13.00 63.84
C LEU A 8 39.58 13.37 63.47
N ARG A 9 39.26 14.51 64.04
CA ARG A 9 38.10 15.36 63.84
C ARG A 9 37.84 15.63 62.30
N GLY A 10 36.67 15.45 61.94
CA GLY A 10 35.78 16.34 61.20
C GLY A 10 36.30 17.13 60.01
N ARG A 11 35.68 16.86 58.95
CA ARG A 11 35.23 17.90 57.99
C ARG A 11 34.08 17.38 57.18
N LEU A 12 32.90 17.81 57.59
CA LEU A 12 31.68 17.74 56.73
C LEU A 12 31.97 18.59 55.50
N ILE A 13 32.22 17.93 54.40
CA ILE A 13 32.16 18.55 53.08
C ILE A 13 30.76 18.28 52.55
N SER A 14 29.94 19.31 52.71
CA SER A 14 28.62 19.38 52.12
C SER A 14 28.79 19.44 50.60
N PHE A 15 28.66 18.32 49.92
CA PHE A 15 28.48 18.29 48.47
C PHE A 15 27.04 18.65 48.19
N VAL A 16 26.80 19.92 47.93
CA VAL A 16 25.59 20.37 47.24
C VAL A 16 25.65 19.81 45.84
N VAL A 17 25.02 18.67 45.65
CA VAL A 17 24.77 18.13 44.33
C VAL A 17 23.67 19.00 43.70
N THR A 18 24.11 19.99 42.96
CA THR A 18 23.22 20.78 42.08
C THR A 18 22.75 19.89 41.00
N CYS A 19 21.56 19.30 41.18
CA CYS A 19 20.88 18.52 40.19
C CYS A 19 20.41 19.46 39.07
N PHE A 20 21.25 19.63 38.06
CA PHE A 20 20.92 20.34 36.83
C PHE A 20 20.02 19.43 36.03
N VAL A 21 18.73 19.53 36.28
CA VAL A 21 17.71 18.88 35.43
C VAL A 21 17.71 19.61 34.08
N LEU A 22 18.56 19.14 33.17
CA LEU A 22 18.42 19.47 31.76
C LEU A 22 17.13 18.86 31.28
N LEU A 23 16.11 19.68 31.17
CA LEU A 23 14.89 19.38 30.41
C LEU A 23 15.28 19.27 28.93
N GLY A 24 15.96 18.18 28.58
CA GLY A 24 16.13 17.75 27.23
C GLY A 24 14.75 17.29 26.73
N GLY A 25 14.09 18.17 25.98
CA GLY A 25 12.89 17.81 25.26
C GLY A 25 13.16 16.58 24.36
N TRP A 26 12.68 15.44 24.77
CA TRP A 26 12.52 14.30 23.86
C TRP A 26 11.46 14.70 22.87
N ASN A 27 11.89 15.17 21.71
CA ASN A 27 11.06 15.10 20.53
C ASN A 27 10.80 13.59 20.30
N ALA A 28 9.68 13.11 20.80
CA ALA A 28 9.12 11.86 20.33
C ALA A 28 8.90 12.08 18.84
N ALA A 29 9.86 11.64 18.00
CA ALA A 29 9.62 11.42 16.62
C ALA A 29 8.43 10.45 16.59
N ASP A 30 7.29 10.91 16.06
CA ASP A 30 6.14 10.09 15.75
C ASP A 30 6.58 9.03 14.74
N GLY A 31 7.28 8.05 15.25
CA GLY A 31 7.56 6.80 14.58
C GLY A 31 6.26 6.02 14.52
N ASN A 32 5.38 6.45 13.60
CA ASN A 32 4.26 5.62 13.21
C ASN A 32 4.85 4.29 12.73
N PRO A 33 4.71 3.17 13.47
CA PRO A 33 5.31 1.91 13.07
C PRO A 33 4.77 1.60 11.68
N PRO A 34 5.61 1.11 10.74
CA PRO A 34 5.14 0.69 9.45
C PRO A 34 4.00 -0.28 9.70
N SER A 35 2.80 0.09 9.31
CA SER A 35 1.61 -0.73 9.48
C SER A 35 1.95 -2.09 8.87
N LYS A 36 2.16 -3.09 9.75
CA LYS A 36 2.31 -4.50 9.34
C LYS A 36 1.16 -4.74 8.39
N GLY A 37 1.46 -4.86 7.10
CA GLY A 37 0.48 -4.87 6.05
C GLY A 37 -0.57 -5.92 6.36
N ARG A 38 -1.74 -5.46 6.82
CA ARG A 38 -2.91 -6.30 6.96
C ARG A 38 -3.16 -6.85 5.57
N THR A 39 -2.80 -8.11 5.33
CA THR A 39 -3.03 -8.76 4.05
C THR A 39 -4.54 -8.77 3.84
N GLN A 40 -5.01 -7.85 3.00
CA GLN A 40 -6.41 -7.84 2.61
C GLN A 40 -6.69 -9.13 1.83
N VAL A 41 -7.91 -9.65 1.98
CA VAL A 41 -8.37 -10.83 1.27
C VAL A 41 -9.48 -10.43 0.33
N ALA A 42 -9.25 -10.58 -0.97
CA ALA A 42 -10.25 -10.39 -2.01
C ALA A 42 -10.95 -11.72 -2.35
N ARG A 43 -12.07 -11.65 -3.07
CA ARG A 43 -12.79 -12.81 -3.59
C ARG A 43 -12.94 -12.67 -5.09
N LEU A 44 -12.88 -13.77 -5.82
CA LEU A 44 -13.22 -13.82 -7.25
C LEU A 44 -14.65 -13.32 -7.48
N GLY A 45 -14.86 -12.63 -8.58
CA GLY A 45 -16.17 -12.10 -8.98
C GLY A 45 -16.70 -10.96 -8.11
N ARG A 46 -15.89 -10.44 -7.18
CA ARG A 46 -16.24 -9.27 -6.35
C ARG A 46 -15.20 -8.18 -6.50
N GLU A 47 -15.70 -6.95 -6.53
CA GLU A 47 -14.85 -5.77 -6.52
C GLU A 47 -14.14 -5.62 -5.18
N PHE A 48 -12.90 -5.14 -5.22
CA PHE A 48 -12.12 -4.80 -4.05
C PHE A 48 -11.24 -3.59 -4.33
N ARG A 49 -10.85 -2.89 -3.28
CA ARG A 49 -10.09 -1.63 -3.36
C ARG A 49 -8.70 -1.81 -2.78
N LEU A 50 -7.71 -1.25 -3.46
CA LEU A 50 -6.32 -1.18 -3.00
C LEU A 50 -5.82 0.24 -3.08
N ARG A 51 -5.21 0.73 -2.01
CA ARG A 51 -4.40 1.94 -2.04
C ARG A 51 -3.04 1.65 -2.68
N ALA A 52 -2.40 2.69 -3.17
CA ALA A 52 -1.02 2.59 -3.63
C ALA A 52 -0.15 1.87 -2.59
N ARG A 53 0.71 0.96 -3.07
CA ARG A 53 1.59 0.07 -2.30
C ARG A 53 0.91 -1.02 -1.47
N GLN A 54 -0.43 -1.10 -1.46
CA GLN A 54 -1.15 -2.19 -0.80
C GLN A 54 -1.18 -3.45 -1.66
N GLN A 55 -1.31 -4.58 -0.97
CA GLN A 55 -1.38 -5.91 -1.57
C GLN A 55 -2.58 -6.67 -1.02
N VAL A 56 -3.17 -7.51 -1.87
CA VAL A 56 -4.26 -8.41 -1.55
C VAL A 56 -3.90 -9.83 -1.96
N THR A 57 -4.45 -10.82 -1.25
CA THR A 57 -4.46 -12.22 -1.68
C THR A 57 -5.90 -12.61 -2.03
N VAL A 58 -6.10 -13.27 -3.15
CA VAL A 58 -7.43 -13.74 -3.54
C VAL A 58 -7.75 -15.03 -2.78
N LYS A 59 -8.89 -15.03 -2.07
CA LYS A 59 -9.31 -16.16 -1.22
C LYS A 59 -9.49 -17.43 -2.05
N GLY A 60 -8.90 -18.51 -1.57
CA GLY A 60 -8.96 -19.81 -2.26
C GLY A 60 -8.02 -19.94 -3.45
N GLU A 61 -7.25 -18.90 -3.75
CA GLU A 61 -6.31 -18.84 -4.86
C GLU A 61 -4.89 -18.53 -4.37
N SER A 62 -3.90 -18.94 -5.14
CA SER A 62 -2.51 -18.55 -4.89
C SER A 62 -2.14 -17.19 -5.48
N LEU A 63 -3.15 -16.44 -5.95
CA LEU A 63 -3.00 -15.16 -6.64
C LEU A 63 -2.83 -14.02 -5.62
N ARG A 64 -1.79 -13.22 -5.81
CA ARG A 64 -1.54 -11.97 -5.11
C ARG A 64 -1.51 -10.82 -6.09
N ILE A 65 -2.10 -9.71 -5.72
CA ILE A 65 -2.14 -8.49 -6.51
C ILE A 65 -1.68 -7.35 -5.61
N LYS A 66 -0.67 -6.60 -6.07
CA LYS A 66 -0.17 -5.41 -5.41
C LYS A 66 -0.42 -4.22 -6.33
N PHE A 67 -1.06 -3.19 -5.84
CA PHE A 67 -1.10 -1.91 -6.51
C PHE A 67 0.21 -1.16 -6.22
N VAL A 68 1.01 -0.93 -7.24
CA VAL A 68 2.33 -0.32 -7.07
C VAL A 68 2.23 1.19 -7.07
N GLU A 69 1.71 1.76 -8.15
CA GLU A 69 1.62 3.21 -8.36
C GLU A 69 0.73 3.56 -9.55
N VAL A 70 0.41 4.82 -9.70
CA VAL A 70 -0.03 5.42 -10.97
C VAL A 70 1.21 6.03 -11.64
N LYS A 71 1.53 5.56 -12.83
CA LYS A 71 2.71 6.04 -13.59
C LYS A 71 2.47 7.44 -14.14
N GLU A 72 1.27 7.67 -14.66
CA GLU A 72 0.81 8.93 -15.21
C GLU A 72 -0.70 9.06 -15.02
N ASP A 73 -1.16 10.29 -14.86
CA ASP A 73 -2.57 10.62 -14.76
C ASP A 73 -2.83 11.92 -15.53
N SER A 74 -3.34 11.78 -16.74
CA SER A 74 -3.73 12.86 -17.64
C SER A 74 -5.25 12.93 -17.81
N ARG A 75 -6.03 12.32 -16.91
CA ARG A 75 -7.50 12.39 -16.95
C ARG A 75 -7.95 13.85 -16.89
N CYS A 76 -9.00 14.17 -17.62
CA CYS A 76 -9.59 15.49 -17.57
C CYS A 76 -10.09 15.78 -16.15
N PRO A 77 -9.68 16.88 -15.49
CA PRO A 77 -10.21 17.22 -14.18
C PRO A 77 -11.72 17.37 -14.18
N ALA A 78 -12.40 16.93 -13.10
CA ALA A 78 -13.87 16.91 -13.02
C ALA A 78 -14.53 18.30 -13.06
N ASP A 79 -13.76 19.34 -12.79
CA ASP A 79 -14.21 20.73 -12.67
C ASP A 79 -13.91 21.59 -13.93
N VAL A 80 -13.43 20.97 -15.00
CA VAL A 80 -13.16 21.63 -16.30
C VAL A 80 -13.70 20.79 -17.46
N LYS A 81 -13.82 21.43 -18.63
CA LYS A 81 -14.17 20.75 -19.89
C LYS A 81 -12.90 20.60 -20.73
N CYS A 82 -12.56 19.35 -21.05
CA CYS A 82 -11.43 19.03 -21.92
C CYS A 82 -11.94 18.54 -23.28
N VAL A 83 -11.12 18.71 -24.29
CA VAL A 83 -11.37 18.15 -25.64
C VAL A 83 -11.20 16.62 -25.62
N TRP A 84 -10.31 16.13 -24.76
CA TRP A 84 -9.98 14.70 -24.63
C TRP A 84 -10.22 14.24 -23.20
N ALA A 85 -10.70 13.01 -23.05
CA ALA A 85 -10.96 12.43 -21.73
C ALA A 85 -9.67 12.19 -20.90
N GLY A 86 -8.53 12.10 -21.59
CA GLY A 86 -7.25 11.76 -20.98
C GLY A 86 -7.20 10.29 -20.49
N ASN A 87 -6.11 9.92 -19.84
CA ASN A 87 -5.87 8.56 -19.34
C ASN A 87 -5.13 8.58 -18.00
N ALA A 88 -5.28 7.53 -17.23
CA ALA A 88 -4.35 7.21 -16.16
C ALA A 88 -3.87 5.76 -16.27
N ALA A 89 -2.59 5.54 -15.99
CA ALA A 89 -1.91 4.26 -16.10
C ALA A 89 -1.57 3.70 -14.72
N ALA A 90 -2.37 2.77 -14.23
CA ALA A 90 -2.18 2.11 -12.94
C ALA A 90 -1.30 0.86 -13.10
N ARG A 91 -0.15 0.81 -12.41
CA ARG A 91 0.77 -0.31 -12.42
C ARG A 91 0.48 -1.27 -11.28
N LEU A 92 0.24 -2.51 -11.63
CA LEU A 92 0.06 -3.63 -10.72
C LEU A 92 1.25 -4.58 -10.81
N GLU A 93 1.56 -5.23 -9.70
CA GLU A 93 2.41 -6.42 -9.65
C GLU A 93 1.52 -7.60 -9.27
N VAL A 94 1.50 -8.61 -10.14
CA VAL A 94 0.66 -9.80 -9.98
C VAL A 94 1.54 -11.01 -9.88
N SER A 95 1.31 -11.86 -8.89
CA SER A 95 2.11 -13.06 -8.65
C SER A 95 1.24 -14.25 -8.26
N ILE A 96 1.71 -15.44 -8.62
CA ILE A 96 1.16 -16.72 -8.15
C ILE A 96 2.28 -17.44 -7.39
N ARG A 97 1.94 -17.99 -6.22
CA ARG A 97 2.92 -18.71 -5.39
C ARG A 97 3.66 -19.76 -6.24
N GLY A 98 4.99 -19.71 -6.19
CA GLY A 98 5.86 -20.63 -6.92
C GLY A 98 5.96 -20.41 -8.44
N ARG A 99 5.38 -19.34 -8.99
CA ARG A 99 5.36 -19.07 -10.44
C ARG A 99 5.84 -17.68 -10.85
N GLY A 100 6.49 -16.96 -9.96
CA GLY A 100 7.03 -15.62 -10.21
C GLY A 100 5.98 -14.52 -10.21
N SER A 101 6.42 -13.29 -10.47
CA SER A 101 5.58 -12.09 -10.58
C SER A 101 5.68 -11.48 -11.97
N LYS A 102 4.63 -10.72 -12.35
CA LYS A 102 4.58 -9.93 -13.59
C LYS A 102 4.03 -8.54 -13.29
N SER A 103 4.64 -7.53 -13.88
CA SER A 103 4.11 -6.17 -13.86
C SER A 103 3.08 -6.01 -14.98
N LEU A 104 1.91 -5.50 -14.63
CA LEU A 104 0.80 -5.21 -15.53
C LEU A 104 0.44 -3.74 -15.40
N THR A 105 0.06 -3.10 -16.51
CA THR A 105 -0.44 -1.72 -16.52
C THR A 105 -1.89 -1.72 -17.00
N LEU A 106 -2.77 -1.15 -16.20
CA LEU A 106 -4.19 -0.95 -16.51
C LEU A 106 -4.45 0.52 -16.79
N ASN A 107 -5.18 0.80 -17.85
CA ASN A 107 -5.53 2.16 -18.26
C ASN A 107 -6.98 2.47 -17.91
N THR A 108 -7.27 3.75 -17.68
CA THR A 108 -8.63 4.24 -17.42
C THR A 108 -9.38 4.64 -18.67
N THR A 109 -8.69 4.82 -19.81
CA THR A 109 -9.28 5.24 -21.06
C THR A 109 -10.02 4.10 -21.76
N GLY A 110 -11.25 4.39 -22.18
CA GLY A 110 -12.09 3.44 -22.92
C GLY A 110 -12.46 2.20 -22.09
N ASN A 111 -13.11 1.24 -22.73
CA ASN A 111 -13.28 -0.11 -22.19
C ASN A 111 -11.94 -0.85 -22.24
N SER A 112 -10.98 -0.45 -21.38
CA SER A 112 -9.70 -1.13 -21.29
C SER A 112 -9.97 -2.62 -21.06
N PRO A 113 -9.56 -3.50 -21.99
CA PRO A 113 -9.88 -4.92 -21.85
C PRO A 113 -9.26 -5.45 -20.55
N PRO A 114 -9.89 -6.43 -19.93
CA PRO A 114 -9.27 -7.12 -18.79
C PRO A 114 -7.90 -7.64 -19.21
N LEU A 115 -6.93 -7.53 -18.31
CA LEU A 115 -5.63 -8.14 -18.54
C LEU A 115 -5.65 -9.61 -18.11
N ASP A 116 -5.16 -10.45 -18.99
CA ASP A 116 -5.05 -11.88 -18.74
C ASP A 116 -3.73 -12.20 -18.03
N TYR A 117 -3.82 -12.90 -16.90
CA TYR A 117 -2.68 -13.43 -16.20
C TYR A 117 -2.95 -14.84 -15.72
N ARG A 118 -2.40 -15.83 -16.44
CA ARG A 118 -2.45 -17.25 -16.07
C ARG A 118 -3.85 -17.76 -15.72
N GLY A 119 -4.84 -17.45 -16.54
CA GLY A 119 -6.22 -17.87 -16.39
C GLY A 119 -7.05 -16.98 -15.43
N TYR A 120 -6.52 -15.82 -15.07
CA TYR A 120 -7.28 -14.78 -14.38
C TYR A 120 -7.44 -13.56 -15.26
N LYS A 121 -8.65 -13.02 -15.33
CA LYS A 121 -8.97 -11.74 -15.96
C LYS A 121 -9.05 -10.66 -14.91
N ILE A 122 -8.15 -9.69 -14.99
CA ILE A 122 -8.03 -8.57 -14.04
C ILE A 122 -8.51 -7.33 -14.75
N ARG A 123 -9.56 -6.70 -14.25
CA ARG A 123 -10.15 -5.47 -14.79
C ARG A 123 -10.04 -4.34 -13.80
N LEU A 124 -9.64 -3.17 -14.28
CA LEU A 124 -9.77 -1.91 -13.56
C LEU A 124 -11.22 -1.44 -13.68
N VAL A 125 -11.90 -1.29 -12.55
CA VAL A 125 -13.26 -0.76 -12.47
C VAL A 125 -13.21 0.75 -12.29
N GLU A 126 -12.36 1.22 -11.37
CA GLU A 126 -12.22 2.63 -11.03
C GLU A 126 -10.81 2.95 -10.56
N LEU A 127 -10.35 4.15 -10.84
CA LEU A 127 -9.18 4.77 -10.22
C LEU A 127 -9.61 6.07 -9.54
N SER A 128 -9.52 6.12 -8.23
CA SER A 128 -9.85 7.29 -7.41
C SER A 128 -8.64 7.81 -6.62
N PRO A 129 -8.62 9.08 -6.19
CA PRO A 129 -9.62 10.09 -6.48
C PRO A 129 -9.59 10.52 -7.94
N TYR A 130 -10.68 11.15 -8.39
CA TYR A 130 -10.73 11.78 -9.70
C TYR A 130 -9.98 13.13 -9.64
N PRO A 131 -9.17 13.50 -10.65
CA PRO A 131 -8.41 14.75 -10.61
C PRO A 131 -9.31 15.98 -10.60
N ARG A 132 -8.80 17.07 -9.99
CA ARG A 132 -9.38 18.40 -10.00
C ARG A 132 -8.30 19.41 -10.39
N SER A 133 -8.69 20.49 -11.08
CA SER A 133 -7.76 21.50 -11.58
C SER A 133 -6.96 22.21 -10.49
N ASN A 134 -7.55 22.35 -9.30
CA ASN A 134 -6.98 23.08 -8.16
C ASN A 134 -6.25 22.16 -7.14
N ARG A 135 -6.15 20.85 -7.40
CA ARG A 135 -5.56 19.91 -6.46
C ARG A 135 -4.74 18.81 -7.13
N LYS A 136 -3.49 18.71 -6.74
CA LYS A 136 -2.64 17.60 -7.13
C LYS A 136 -2.91 16.37 -6.24
N ILE A 137 -3.03 15.20 -6.86
CA ILE A 137 -3.19 13.93 -6.15
C ILE A 137 -1.80 13.44 -5.73
N ALA A 138 -1.59 13.18 -4.43
CA ALA A 138 -0.35 12.59 -3.97
C ALA A 138 -0.27 11.09 -4.37
N ALA A 139 0.92 10.59 -4.64
CA ALA A 139 1.13 9.23 -5.13
C ALA A 139 0.55 8.14 -4.20
N GLY A 140 0.51 8.40 -2.89
CA GLY A 140 -0.05 7.50 -1.88
C GLY A 140 -1.57 7.51 -1.77
N ASP A 141 -2.23 8.53 -2.33
CA ASP A 141 -3.69 8.72 -2.19
C ASP A 141 -4.50 7.96 -3.23
N TYR A 142 -3.84 7.46 -4.27
CA TYR A 142 -4.53 6.69 -5.30
C TYR A 142 -5.08 5.37 -4.77
N ILE A 143 -6.30 5.06 -5.20
CA ILE A 143 -7.01 3.84 -4.89
C ILE A 143 -7.51 3.24 -6.20
N VAL A 144 -7.17 1.99 -6.47
CA VAL A 144 -7.76 1.23 -7.57
C VAL A 144 -8.90 0.37 -7.05
N THR A 145 -9.99 0.33 -7.77
CA THR A 145 -11.05 -0.68 -7.63
C THR A 145 -10.86 -1.71 -8.74
N LEU A 146 -10.65 -2.95 -8.35
CA LEU A 146 -10.36 -4.06 -9.25
C LEU A 146 -11.44 -5.13 -9.16
N LEU A 147 -11.69 -5.78 -10.29
CA LEU A 147 -12.48 -7.00 -10.38
C LEU A 147 -11.61 -8.10 -10.96
N VAL A 148 -11.57 -9.25 -10.29
CA VAL A 148 -10.81 -10.42 -10.74
C VAL A 148 -11.77 -11.59 -10.95
N ASN A 149 -11.76 -12.13 -12.15
CA ASN A 149 -12.48 -13.33 -12.50
C ASN A 149 -11.50 -14.44 -12.89
N ARG A 150 -11.88 -15.68 -12.72
CA ARG A 150 -11.20 -16.79 -13.35
C ARG A 150 -11.71 -16.90 -14.79
N GLU A 151 -10.80 -17.08 -15.74
CA GLU A 151 -11.20 -17.44 -17.09
C GLU A 151 -11.87 -18.82 -17.04
N GLN A 152 -13.16 -18.86 -17.37
CA GLN A 152 -13.83 -20.13 -17.53
C GLN A 152 -13.26 -20.79 -18.78
N ALA A 153 -12.75 -22.01 -18.66
CA ALA A 153 -12.49 -22.81 -19.84
C ALA A 153 -13.77 -22.83 -20.69
N PRO A 154 -13.67 -22.66 -22.02
CA PRO A 154 -14.85 -22.75 -22.85
C PRO A 154 -15.58 -24.05 -22.49
N SER A 155 -16.83 -23.93 -22.02
CA SER A 155 -17.68 -25.07 -21.80
C SER A 155 -17.72 -25.79 -23.16
N LYS A 156 -17.29 -27.04 -23.22
CA LYS A 156 -17.55 -27.88 -24.40
C LYS A 156 -19.05 -27.85 -24.58
N ALA A 157 -19.50 -26.97 -25.45
CA ALA A 157 -20.87 -27.01 -25.92
C ALA A 157 -21.08 -28.47 -26.43
N ALA A 158 -21.99 -29.16 -25.77
CA ALA A 158 -22.37 -30.49 -26.15
C ALA A 158 -22.75 -30.43 -27.63
N THR A 159 -21.90 -30.97 -28.49
CA THR A 159 -22.29 -31.27 -29.87
C THR A 159 -23.27 -32.39 -29.75
N SER A 160 -24.55 -32.04 -29.57
CA SER A 160 -25.65 -32.92 -29.86
C SER A 160 -25.78 -33.02 -31.38
N VAL A 161 -25.04 -33.95 -31.94
CA VAL A 161 -25.32 -34.39 -33.31
C VAL A 161 -26.45 -35.41 -33.23
N LYS A 162 -27.54 -35.04 -33.84
CA LYS A 162 -28.62 -35.96 -34.18
C LYS A 162 -28.30 -36.60 -35.51
#